data_cd734260ca9c270f212d1005ef4d1d83
#
_entry.id   cd734260ca9c270f212d1005ef4d1d83
#
_cell.length_a   1.000
_cell.length_b   1.000
_cell.length_c   1.000
_cell.angle_alpha   90.00
_cell.angle_beta   90.00
_cell.angle_gamma   90.00
#
_symmetry.space_group_name_H-M   'P 1'
#
loop_
_entity.id
_entity.type
_entity.pdbx_description
1 polymer ?
#
loop_
_entity_poly.entity_id
_entity_poly.type
_entity_poly.pdbx_seq_one_letter_code
_entity_poly.pdbx_strand_id
1 'polypeptide(L)'
;MEQNKSAILVGVGGQGTILTAKVLVNGLMRAGYDVKMSEVHGMSQRGGSVSTQVHWGKKVYSPVIGKGAADIVVAFEKMEAVRYADYLKPDGIAVINDFEIESSTTAAGMCEYPKGCIEAMKSRFNCYTLNAAKIAEDMGNPKCMNIVLFGSMIKVLGMDGIDWEAVIADTVPEKFRDMNLSLIHI
;
A
#
# COMPACT_ATOMS: atom_id res chain seq x y z
N MET A 1 4.28 -5.15 -26.29
CA MET A 1 3.08 -4.43 -25.73
C MET A 1 3.32 -4.34 -24.24
N GLU A 2 3.39 -3.14 -23.69
CA GLU A 2 3.46 -3.00 -22.23
C GLU A 2 2.20 -3.62 -21.63
N GLN A 3 2.42 -4.59 -20.76
CA GLN A 3 1.37 -5.33 -20.08
C GLN A 3 0.74 -4.41 -19.01
N ASN A 4 -0.59 -4.40 -18.90
CA ASN A 4 -1.25 -3.69 -17.80
C ASN A 4 -0.71 -4.20 -16.47
N LYS A 5 -0.52 -3.31 -15.51
CA LYS A 5 -0.03 -3.61 -14.16
C LYS A 5 -1.10 -3.31 -13.11
N SER A 6 -0.95 -3.93 -11.96
CA SER A 6 -1.94 -3.86 -10.89
C SER A 6 -1.30 -3.85 -9.50
N ALA A 7 -1.85 -3.03 -8.62
CA ALA A 7 -1.44 -2.93 -7.23
C ALA A 7 -2.66 -3.08 -6.30
N ILE A 8 -2.49 -3.79 -5.20
CA ILE A 8 -3.47 -3.82 -4.11
C ILE A 8 -2.80 -3.24 -2.86
N LEU A 9 -3.36 -2.16 -2.35
CA LEU A 9 -2.95 -1.55 -1.09
C LEU A 9 -3.90 -2.04 0.00
N VAL A 10 -3.37 -2.66 1.03
CA VAL A 10 -4.16 -3.30 2.09
C VAL A 10 -3.72 -2.84 3.47
N GLY A 11 -4.65 -2.74 4.38
CA GLY A 11 -4.35 -2.30 5.74
C GLY A 11 -5.58 -2.25 6.63
N VAL A 12 -5.41 -1.62 7.77
CA VAL A 12 -6.47 -1.34 8.72
C VAL A 12 -6.94 0.10 8.54
N GLY A 13 -8.24 0.32 8.59
CA GLY A 13 -8.85 1.63 8.40
C GLY A 13 -8.23 2.71 9.30
N GLY A 14 -7.79 3.80 8.71
CA GLY A 14 -7.07 4.90 9.37
C GLY A 14 -5.56 4.96 9.06
N GLN A 15 -4.97 3.96 8.40
CA GLN A 15 -3.54 3.94 8.06
C GLN A 15 -3.16 4.75 6.81
N GLY A 16 -4.12 5.36 6.11
CA GLY A 16 -3.85 6.21 4.95
C GLY A 16 -3.71 5.47 3.61
N THR A 17 -4.21 4.24 3.49
CA THR A 17 -4.22 3.44 2.25
C THR A 17 -4.86 4.20 1.09
N ILE A 18 -6.00 4.87 1.34
CA ILE A 18 -6.73 5.66 0.33
C ILE A 18 -5.88 6.83 -0.17
N LEU A 19 -5.20 7.56 0.72
CA LEU A 19 -4.35 8.68 0.33
C LEU A 19 -3.18 8.19 -0.53
N THR A 20 -2.53 7.10 -0.13
CA THR A 20 -1.45 6.48 -0.90
C THR A 20 -1.93 6.07 -2.29
N ALA A 21 -3.11 5.46 -2.40
CA ALA A 21 -3.68 5.09 -3.68
C ALA A 21 -4.01 6.31 -4.55
N LYS A 22 -4.50 7.41 -3.97
CA LYS A 22 -4.76 8.65 -4.71
C LYS A 22 -3.47 9.27 -5.25
N VAL A 23 -2.38 9.28 -4.47
CA VAL A 23 -1.07 9.73 -4.94
C VAL A 23 -0.61 8.87 -6.12
N LEU A 24 -0.70 7.54 -5.99
CA LEU A 24 -0.36 6.61 -7.08
C LEU A 24 -1.17 6.90 -8.36
N VAL A 25 -2.49 6.98 -8.24
CA VAL A 25 -3.39 7.25 -9.36
C VAL A 25 -3.07 8.57 -10.06
N ASN A 26 -2.88 9.64 -9.28
CA ASN A 26 -2.57 10.97 -9.82
C ASN A 26 -1.23 10.97 -10.58
N GLY A 27 -0.20 10.31 -10.04
CA GLY A 27 1.09 10.21 -10.72
C GLY A 27 1.03 9.39 -12.01
N LEU A 28 0.34 8.26 -11.98
CA LEU A 28 0.13 7.42 -13.16
C LEU A 28 -0.67 8.14 -14.26
N MET A 29 -1.71 8.89 -13.89
CA MET A 29 -2.48 9.70 -14.84
C MET A 29 -1.63 10.81 -15.47
N ARG A 30 -0.78 11.48 -14.69
CA ARG A 30 0.17 12.48 -15.22
C ARG A 30 1.18 11.86 -16.18
N ALA A 31 1.58 10.61 -15.94
CA ALA A 31 2.46 9.86 -16.83
C ALA A 31 1.74 9.32 -18.09
N GLY A 32 0.44 9.58 -18.25
CA GLY A 32 -0.33 9.24 -19.46
C GLY A 32 -0.96 7.84 -19.44
N TYR A 33 -0.99 7.15 -18.30
CA TYR A 33 -1.66 5.86 -18.18
C TYR A 33 -3.18 6.00 -18.06
N ASP A 34 -3.92 5.04 -18.63
CA ASP A 34 -5.32 4.81 -18.27
C ASP A 34 -5.34 4.08 -16.93
N VAL A 35 -6.00 4.66 -15.92
CA VAL A 35 -6.00 4.16 -14.54
C VAL A 35 -7.42 3.94 -14.06
N LYS A 36 -7.65 2.82 -13.40
CA LYS A 36 -8.89 2.53 -12.69
C LYS A 36 -8.58 2.17 -11.25
N MET A 37 -9.38 2.69 -10.33
CA MET A 37 -9.24 2.43 -8.90
C MET A 37 -10.59 1.99 -8.31
N SER A 38 -10.54 1.07 -7.35
CA SER A 38 -11.67 0.66 -6.53
C SER A 38 -11.25 0.55 -5.08
N GLU A 39 -12.09 1.04 -4.19
CA GLU A 39 -11.92 0.96 -2.74
C GLU A 39 -12.91 -0.04 -2.17
N VAL A 40 -12.43 -0.92 -1.30
CA VAL A 40 -13.27 -1.85 -0.55
C VAL A 40 -13.01 -1.65 0.94
N HIS A 41 -14.04 -1.28 1.65
CA HIS A 41 -14.00 -1.11 3.09
C HIS A 41 -15.27 -1.70 3.71
N GLY A 42 -15.14 -2.25 4.91
CA GLY A 42 -16.30 -2.69 5.70
C GLY A 42 -17.10 -1.51 6.26
N MET A 43 -18.20 -1.82 6.94
CA MET A 43 -19.03 -0.80 7.64
C MET A 43 -18.22 -0.05 8.71
N SER A 44 -17.23 -0.68 9.32
CA SER A 44 -16.27 -0.05 10.22
C SER A 44 -15.12 0.54 9.41
N GLN A 45 -15.18 1.84 9.11
CA GLN A 45 -14.11 2.55 8.41
C GLN A 45 -12.85 2.78 9.28
N ARG A 46 -12.90 2.47 10.58
CA ARG A 46 -11.77 2.52 11.50
C ARG A 46 -11.61 1.18 12.19
N GLY A 47 -10.39 0.66 12.19
CA GLY A 47 -10.06 -0.63 12.80
C GLY A 47 -10.49 -1.87 12.01
N GLY A 48 -11.19 -1.73 10.88
CA GLY A 48 -11.54 -2.82 9.97
C GLY A 48 -10.55 -2.97 8.82
N SER A 49 -10.48 -4.17 8.24
CA SER A 49 -9.69 -4.41 7.03
C SER A 49 -10.18 -3.54 5.86
N VAL A 50 -9.25 -2.90 5.18
CA VAL A 50 -9.50 -2.07 4.00
C VAL A 50 -8.57 -2.46 2.87
N SER A 51 -9.06 -2.42 1.64
CA SER A 51 -8.23 -2.62 0.47
C SER A 51 -8.57 -1.62 -0.63
N THR A 52 -7.54 -1.17 -1.33
CA THR A 52 -7.68 -0.33 -2.51
C THR A 52 -6.96 -1.02 -3.66
N GLN A 53 -7.67 -1.22 -4.76
CA GLN A 53 -7.17 -1.86 -5.97
C GLN A 53 -6.91 -0.77 -7.00
N VAL A 54 -5.72 -0.76 -7.59
CA VAL A 54 -5.31 0.17 -8.66
C VAL A 54 -4.81 -0.64 -9.84
N HIS A 55 -5.43 -0.43 -10.99
CA HIS A 55 -5.09 -1.09 -12.24
C HIS A 55 -4.74 -0.03 -13.27
N TRP A 56 -3.59 -0.15 -13.95
CA TRP A 56 -3.13 0.84 -14.91
C TRP A 56 -2.44 0.21 -16.12
N GLY A 57 -2.41 0.96 -17.21
CA GLY A 57 -1.76 0.55 -18.45
C GLY A 57 -2.17 1.43 -19.61
N LYS A 58 -1.96 0.95 -20.83
CA LYS A 58 -2.38 1.68 -22.04
C LYS A 58 -3.91 1.80 -22.11
N LYS A 59 -4.63 0.75 -21.72
CA LYS A 59 -6.09 0.72 -21.66
C LYS A 59 -6.55 -0.26 -20.58
N VAL A 60 -7.38 0.21 -19.66
CA VAL A 60 -7.90 -0.58 -18.53
C VAL A 60 -9.42 -0.50 -18.50
N TYR A 61 -10.09 -1.64 -18.46
CA TYR A 61 -11.55 -1.71 -18.49
C TYR A 61 -12.19 -1.94 -17.11
N SER A 62 -11.43 -2.44 -16.15
CA SER A 62 -11.93 -2.72 -14.81
C SER A 62 -10.86 -2.43 -13.74
N PRO A 63 -11.24 -1.87 -12.59
CA PRO A 63 -10.35 -1.74 -11.44
C PRO A 63 -10.16 -3.06 -10.67
N VAL A 64 -11.05 -4.04 -10.89
CA VAL A 64 -11.09 -5.27 -10.09
C VAL A 64 -9.92 -6.18 -10.45
N ILE A 65 -9.17 -6.58 -9.43
CA ILE A 65 -8.03 -7.49 -9.53
C ILE A 65 -8.45 -8.83 -8.93
N GLY A 66 -8.38 -9.88 -9.74
CA GLY A 66 -8.68 -11.24 -9.30
C GLY A 66 -7.55 -11.86 -8.47
N LYS A 67 -7.84 -13.01 -7.83
CA LYS A 67 -6.80 -13.81 -7.17
C LYS A 67 -5.73 -14.24 -8.18
N GLY A 68 -4.46 -14.17 -7.75
CA GLY A 68 -3.31 -14.49 -8.60
C GLY A 68 -3.02 -13.47 -9.71
N ALA A 69 -3.60 -12.26 -9.66
CA ALA A 69 -3.48 -11.27 -10.73
C ALA A 69 -2.79 -9.95 -10.32
N ALA A 70 -2.48 -9.74 -9.04
CA ALA A 70 -1.79 -8.55 -8.58
C ALA A 70 -0.28 -8.65 -8.85
N ASP A 71 0.28 -7.61 -9.47
CA ASP A 71 1.74 -7.48 -9.64
C ASP A 71 2.41 -7.12 -8.32
N ILE A 72 1.74 -6.30 -7.49
CA ILE A 72 2.23 -5.90 -6.18
C ILE A 72 1.10 -5.83 -5.16
N VAL A 73 1.40 -6.27 -3.93
CA VAL A 73 0.59 -6.00 -2.74
C VAL A 73 1.42 -5.14 -1.78
N VAL A 74 0.86 -4.00 -1.38
CA VAL A 74 1.45 -3.12 -0.36
C VAL A 74 0.61 -3.22 0.89
N ALA A 75 1.17 -3.83 1.93
CA ALA A 75 0.48 -4.08 3.19
C ALA A 75 0.96 -3.11 4.27
N PHE A 76 0.04 -2.35 4.82
CA PHE A 76 0.27 -1.39 5.90
C PHE A 76 0.32 -2.07 7.27
N GLU A 77 -0.07 -3.34 7.32
CA GLU A 77 -0.16 -4.17 8.52
C GLU A 77 0.12 -5.63 8.14
N LYS A 78 0.81 -6.38 9.02
CA LYS A 78 1.35 -7.74 8.71
C LYS A 78 0.27 -8.78 8.43
N MET A 79 -0.79 -8.80 9.21
CA MET A 79 -1.88 -9.77 9.04
C MET A 79 -2.65 -9.50 7.74
N GLU A 80 -2.78 -8.24 7.35
CA GLU A 80 -3.42 -7.88 6.09
C GLU A 80 -2.60 -8.35 4.88
N ALA A 81 -1.26 -8.40 4.98
CA ALA A 81 -0.42 -9.01 3.95
C ALA A 81 -0.80 -10.49 3.71
N VAL A 82 -0.94 -11.26 4.78
CA VAL A 82 -1.32 -12.67 4.69
C VAL A 82 -2.75 -12.83 4.15
N ARG A 83 -3.67 -11.97 4.59
CA ARG A 83 -5.08 -11.99 4.16
C ARG A 83 -5.23 -11.82 2.65
N TYR A 84 -4.36 -11.01 2.04
CA TYR A 84 -4.38 -10.72 0.61
C TYR A 84 -3.29 -11.46 -0.19
N ALA A 85 -2.59 -12.41 0.41
CA ALA A 85 -1.53 -13.19 -0.23
C ALA A 85 -1.99 -13.89 -1.52
N ASP A 86 -3.22 -14.43 -1.54
CA ASP A 86 -3.77 -15.14 -2.70
C ASP A 86 -4.03 -14.24 -3.92
N TYR A 87 -4.00 -12.92 -3.75
CA TYR A 87 -4.15 -11.99 -4.87
C TYR A 87 -2.86 -11.79 -5.65
N LEU A 88 -1.69 -12.03 -5.04
CA LEU A 88 -0.40 -11.91 -5.74
C LEU A 88 -0.25 -12.95 -6.85
N LYS A 89 0.35 -12.51 -7.96
CA LYS A 89 0.90 -13.41 -8.98
C LYS A 89 1.99 -14.30 -8.36
N PRO A 90 2.31 -15.45 -8.95
CA PRO A 90 3.42 -16.28 -8.48
C PRO A 90 4.76 -15.53 -8.42
N ASP A 91 5.00 -14.61 -9.36
CA ASP A 91 6.16 -13.72 -9.46
C ASP A 91 5.90 -12.31 -8.91
N GLY A 92 4.76 -12.11 -8.26
CA GLY A 92 4.34 -10.85 -7.67
C GLY A 92 5.18 -10.46 -6.46
N ILE A 93 5.18 -9.17 -6.15
CA ILE A 93 5.99 -8.58 -5.08
C ILE A 93 5.09 -8.12 -3.93
N ALA A 94 5.52 -8.40 -2.70
CA ALA A 94 4.89 -7.83 -1.50
C ALA A 94 5.80 -6.79 -0.85
N VAL A 95 5.28 -5.59 -0.60
CA VAL A 95 5.89 -4.60 0.29
C VAL A 95 5.11 -4.60 1.59
N ILE A 96 5.74 -4.94 2.70
CA ILE A 96 5.07 -5.20 3.96
C ILE A 96 5.63 -4.30 5.05
N ASN A 97 4.75 -3.51 5.66
CA ASN A 97 5.07 -2.81 6.90
C ASN A 97 5.13 -3.82 8.06
N ASP A 98 6.26 -3.91 8.74
CA ASP A 98 6.41 -4.69 9.96
C ASP A 98 5.73 -3.97 11.14
N PHE A 99 4.42 -3.94 11.09
CA PHE A 99 3.56 -3.27 12.04
C PHE A 99 2.33 -4.10 12.37
N GLU A 100 1.91 -4.10 13.63
CA GLU A 100 0.76 -4.83 14.14
C GLU A 100 -0.33 -3.87 14.60
N ILE A 101 -1.57 -4.18 14.24
CA ILE A 101 -2.74 -3.55 14.81
C ILE A 101 -3.66 -4.65 15.31
N GLU A 102 -3.85 -4.70 16.61
CA GLU A 102 -4.78 -5.65 17.21
C GLU A 102 -6.22 -5.34 16.74
N SER A 103 -6.88 -6.37 16.24
CA SER A 103 -8.32 -6.29 15.98
C SER A 103 -9.10 -6.18 17.30
N SER A 104 -10.35 -5.76 17.24
CA SER A 104 -11.21 -5.71 18.42
C SER A 104 -11.35 -7.07 19.12
N THR A 105 -11.34 -8.16 18.36
CA THR A 105 -11.38 -9.54 18.92
C THR A 105 -10.08 -9.93 19.60
N THR A 106 -8.95 -9.52 19.04
CA THR A 106 -7.62 -9.74 19.65
C THR A 106 -7.46 -8.90 20.91
N ALA A 107 -7.81 -7.61 20.86
CA ALA A 107 -7.76 -6.71 22.01
C ALA A 107 -8.71 -7.13 23.14
N ALA A 108 -9.82 -7.81 22.83
CA ALA A 108 -10.75 -8.40 23.79
C ALA A 108 -10.27 -9.76 24.33
N GLY A 109 -9.11 -10.28 23.90
CA GLY A 109 -8.58 -11.57 24.34
C GLY A 109 -9.32 -12.78 23.80
N MET A 110 -10.18 -12.61 22.77
CA MET A 110 -10.92 -13.72 22.16
C MET A 110 -10.04 -14.57 21.23
N CYS A 111 -8.95 -14.01 20.71
CA CYS A 111 -7.95 -14.71 19.92
C CYS A 111 -6.59 -14.02 20.08
N GLU A 112 -5.52 -14.74 19.81
CA GLU A 112 -4.18 -14.18 19.75
C GLU A 112 -3.91 -13.58 18.36
N TYR A 113 -3.06 -12.54 18.32
CA TYR A 113 -2.52 -12.04 17.06
C TYR A 113 -1.65 -13.12 16.40
N PRO A 114 -1.83 -13.43 15.10
CA PRO A 114 -1.10 -14.50 14.44
C PRO A 114 0.40 -14.20 14.37
N LYS A 115 1.22 -15.14 14.79
CA LYS A 115 2.69 -15.06 14.70
C LYS A 115 3.16 -15.54 13.33
N GLY A 116 4.34 -15.09 12.89
CA GLY A 116 4.97 -15.58 11.68
C GLY A 116 4.35 -15.07 10.37
N CYS A 117 3.60 -13.97 10.38
CA CYS A 117 2.97 -13.41 9.17
C CYS A 117 4.00 -13.07 8.08
N ILE A 118 5.11 -12.42 8.44
CA ILE A 118 6.17 -12.04 7.51
C ILE A 118 6.88 -13.28 6.95
N GLU A 119 7.20 -14.24 7.80
CA GLU A 119 7.83 -15.51 7.43
C GLU A 119 6.96 -16.30 6.45
N ALA A 120 5.66 -16.36 6.72
CA ALA A 120 4.69 -17.01 5.83
C ALA A 120 4.64 -16.34 4.45
N MET A 121 4.70 -15.00 4.39
CA MET A 121 4.76 -14.28 3.13
C MET A 121 6.07 -14.52 2.39
N LYS A 122 7.22 -14.42 3.09
CA LYS A 122 8.56 -14.63 2.52
C LYS A 122 8.78 -16.05 2.00
N SER A 123 8.10 -17.05 2.56
CA SER A 123 8.19 -18.43 2.08
C SER A 123 7.52 -18.66 0.72
N ARG A 124 6.64 -17.75 0.28
CA ARG A 124 5.83 -17.90 -0.93
C ARG A 124 6.12 -16.85 -2.01
N PHE A 125 6.55 -15.66 -1.61
CA PHE A 125 6.64 -14.50 -2.50
C PHE A 125 7.93 -13.72 -2.31
N ASN A 126 8.29 -12.90 -3.29
CA ASN A 126 9.34 -11.90 -3.15
C ASN A 126 8.82 -10.76 -2.25
N CYS A 127 9.38 -10.63 -1.04
CA CYS A 127 8.89 -9.69 -0.03
C CYS A 127 9.97 -8.67 0.37
N TYR A 128 9.59 -7.40 0.35
CA TYR A 128 10.33 -6.31 0.94
C TYR A 128 9.63 -5.91 2.25
N THR A 129 10.36 -5.93 3.35
CA THR A 129 9.81 -5.63 4.68
C THR A 129 10.55 -4.47 5.31
N LEU A 130 9.82 -3.54 5.91
CA LEU A 130 10.35 -2.38 6.61
C LEU A 130 9.40 -2.00 7.74
N ASN A 131 9.93 -1.35 8.79
CA ASN A 131 9.10 -0.75 9.83
C ASN A 131 8.87 0.73 9.47
N ALA A 132 7.92 0.98 8.57
CA ALA A 132 7.60 2.33 8.10
C ALA A 132 7.03 3.21 9.22
N ALA A 133 6.38 2.63 10.22
CA ALA A 133 5.89 3.38 11.39
C ALA A 133 7.04 3.94 12.20
N LYS A 134 8.07 3.13 12.49
CA LYS A 134 9.27 3.59 13.19
C LYS A 134 10.05 4.62 12.39
N ILE A 135 10.24 4.41 11.09
CA ILE A 135 10.91 5.38 10.20
C ILE A 135 10.19 6.73 10.25
N ALA A 136 8.86 6.74 10.13
CA ALA A 136 8.06 7.95 10.19
C ALA A 136 8.12 8.63 11.57
N GLU A 137 8.17 7.86 12.65
CA GLU A 137 8.34 8.34 14.03
C GLU A 137 9.71 9.00 14.23
N ASP A 138 10.79 8.34 13.79
CA ASP A 138 12.17 8.84 13.85
C ASP A 138 12.33 10.15 13.07
N MET A 139 11.52 10.36 12.01
CA MET A 139 11.43 11.60 11.23
C MET A 139 10.45 12.63 11.83
N GLY A 140 9.87 12.35 13.00
CA GLY A 140 9.04 13.29 13.77
C GLY A 140 7.55 13.25 13.49
N ASN A 141 7.06 12.36 12.59
CA ASN A 141 5.61 12.21 12.39
C ASN A 141 5.16 10.80 12.02
N PRO A 142 4.67 10.01 13.00
CA PRO A 142 4.19 8.65 12.75
C PRO A 142 3.00 8.56 11.79
N LYS A 143 2.29 9.68 11.53
CA LYS A 143 1.17 9.71 10.58
C LYS A 143 1.59 9.65 9.11
N CYS A 144 2.88 9.82 8.82
CA CYS A 144 3.42 9.79 7.46
C CYS A 144 3.97 8.40 7.05
N MET A 145 3.76 7.37 7.84
CA MET A 145 4.11 5.99 7.54
C MET A 145 3.63 5.53 6.15
N ASN A 146 2.48 6.03 5.71
CA ASN A 146 1.91 5.75 4.41
C ASN A 146 2.79 6.23 3.24
N ILE A 147 3.50 7.36 3.39
CA ILE A 147 4.41 7.89 2.36
C ILE A 147 5.72 7.09 2.32
N VAL A 148 6.21 6.63 3.45
CA VAL A 148 7.38 5.72 3.49
C VAL A 148 7.08 4.43 2.72
N LEU A 149 5.91 3.84 2.95
CA LEU A 149 5.46 2.66 2.18
C LEU A 149 5.25 2.97 0.70
N PHE A 150 4.73 4.15 0.38
CA PHE A 150 4.58 4.61 -0.99
C PHE A 150 5.93 4.71 -1.70
N GLY A 151 6.93 5.35 -1.09
CA GLY A 151 8.29 5.44 -1.63
C GLY A 151 8.90 4.06 -1.89
N SER A 152 8.73 3.13 -0.93
CA SER A 152 9.18 1.74 -1.10
C SER A 152 8.48 1.05 -2.27
N MET A 153 7.18 1.25 -2.46
CA MET A 153 6.43 0.71 -3.59
C MET A 153 6.94 1.26 -4.93
N ILE A 154 7.15 2.57 -5.03
CA ILE A 154 7.65 3.23 -6.24
C ILE A 154 9.01 2.70 -6.62
N LYS A 155 9.91 2.56 -5.65
CA LYS A 155 11.26 2.02 -5.84
C LYS A 155 11.24 0.59 -6.38
N VAL A 156 10.43 -0.25 -5.77
CA VAL A 156 10.28 -1.67 -6.18
C VAL A 156 9.65 -1.79 -7.58
N LEU A 157 8.74 -0.89 -7.95
CA LEU A 157 8.11 -0.86 -9.27
C LEU A 157 8.99 -0.21 -10.35
N GLY A 158 10.13 0.42 -9.98
CA GLY A 158 11.00 1.12 -10.92
C GLY A 158 10.32 2.34 -11.56
N MET A 159 9.51 3.08 -10.80
CA MET A 159 8.73 4.23 -11.27
C MET A 159 9.40 5.58 -10.95
N ASP A 160 10.72 5.62 -10.89
CA ASP A 160 11.49 6.82 -10.57
C ASP A 160 11.37 7.94 -11.64
N GLY A 161 10.86 7.61 -12.83
CA GLY A 161 10.69 8.57 -13.92
C GLY A 161 9.49 9.52 -13.80
N ILE A 162 8.65 9.36 -12.76
CA ILE A 162 7.51 10.24 -12.48
C ILE A 162 7.92 11.24 -11.39
N ASP A 163 7.57 12.50 -11.55
CA ASP A 163 7.79 13.55 -10.54
C ASP A 163 6.80 13.37 -9.36
N TRP A 164 7.14 12.43 -8.47
CA TRP A 164 6.31 12.10 -7.31
C TRP A 164 6.26 13.23 -6.28
N GLU A 165 7.28 14.07 -6.21
CA GLU A 165 7.28 15.24 -5.32
C GLU A 165 6.16 16.20 -5.71
N ALA A 166 6.06 16.56 -6.97
CA ALA A 166 4.99 17.41 -7.47
C ALA A 166 3.61 16.75 -7.29
N VAL A 167 3.50 15.43 -7.48
CA VAL A 167 2.24 14.69 -7.26
C VAL A 167 1.82 14.74 -5.79
N ILE A 168 2.75 14.50 -4.87
CA ILE A 168 2.48 14.55 -3.42
C ILE A 168 2.09 15.97 -3.02
N ALA A 169 2.85 16.99 -3.47
CA ALA A 169 2.59 18.38 -3.15
C ALA A 169 1.17 18.83 -3.52
N ASP A 170 0.64 18.30 -4.63
CA ASP A 170 -0.71 18.64 -5.10
C ASP A 170 -1.82 17.77 -4.49
N THR A 171 -1.47 16.57 -4.01
CA THR A 171 -2.46 15.61 -3.50
C THR A 171 -2.64 15.70 -1.99
N VAL A 172 -1.56 16.01 -1.27
CA VAL A 172 -1.55 16.09 0.20
C VAL A 172 -1.95 17.50 0.66
N PRO A 173 -2.76 17.63 1.73
CA PRO A 173 -3.09 18.94 2.29
C PRO A 173 -1.84 19.77 2.62
N GLU A 174 -1.87 21.06 2.31
CA GLU A 174 -0.73 22.00 2.39
C GLU A 174 0.04 21.92 3.72
N LYS A 175 -0.67 21.84 4.84
CA LYS A 175 -0.09 21.73 6.19
C LYS A 175 0.77 20.47 6.43
N PHE A 176 0.72 19.48 5.55
CA PHE A 176 1.50 18.25 5.66
C PHE A 176 2.48 18.06 4.50
N ARG A 177 2.55 19.02 3.55
CA ARG A 177 3.30 18.91 2.31
C ARG A 177 4.79 18.68 2.57
N ASP A 178 5.46 19.60 3.25
CA ASP A 178 6.91 19.56 3.47
C ASP A 178 7.35 18.29 4.17
N MET A 179 6.55 17.83 5.12
CA MET A 179 6.78 16.60 5.87
C MET A 179 6.65 15.36 4.99
N ASN A 180 5.65 15.30 4.13
CA ASN A 180 5.49 14.15 3.22
C ASN A 180 6.59 14.13 2.16
N LEU A 181 7.02 15.29 1.67
CA LEU A 181 8.13 15.41 0.72
C LEU A 181 9.46 14.92 1.31
N SER A 182 9.74 15.16 2.59
CA SER A 182 10.97 14.68 3.23
C SER A 182 11.02 13.14 3.36
N LEU A 183 9.89 12.45 3.26
CA LEU A 183 9.77 11.01 3.50
C LEU A 183 9.73 10.16 2.22
N ILE A 184 9.51 10.76 1.05
CA ILE A 184 9.38 9.99 -0.21
C ILE A 184 10.71 9.35 -0.64
N HIS A 185 11.85 9.92 -0.24
CA HIS A 185 13.18 9.48 -0.64
C HIS A 185 13.86 8.52 0.35
N ILE A 186 13.16 8.11 1.40
CA ILE A 186 13.63 7.11 2.35
C ILE A 186 13.36 5.71 1.81
#